data_1bbf06aa293936a65538049bd8c9600f
#
_entry.id   1bbf06aa293936a65538049bd8c9600f
#
_cell.length_a   1.000
_cell.length_b   1.000
_cell.length_c   1.000
_cell.angle_alpha   90.00
_cell.angle_beta   90.00
_cell.angle_gamma   90.00
#
_symmetry.space_group_name_H-M   'P 1'
#
loop_
_entity.id
_entity.type
_entity.pdbx_description
1 polymer ?
#
loop_
_entity_poly.entity_id
_entity_poly.type
_entity_poly.pdbx_seq_one_letter_code
_entity_poly.pdbx_strand_id
1 'polypeptide(L)'
;MKRIALAAVALLAAQALFAQTSAQDYLSRYALLVNRVGPAGVGVETLVTKWEADFPDDVDMLCAKYNYYHTKCQGSEVVQKDQARFLGADPILTLKDSTGADVNYFTETTYDDEMYGIASQALDKAIRLRGDDISLRFTKIASLLGYEKESPDMATQALRSLIDYHCTSHPAWKYGEETFSDDDFRSAMKDYCFILFRIASPGSFESFKSVSEKLLSYYPKDTDFLNNIGSYHLAVKKDYKTALKCYGKTLKIDPANYGAIKNCVLAARKMGNAKQEKKYLQMLVRVSPDEMERNAAQIRLDALK
;
A
#
# COMPACT_ATOMS: atom_id res chain seq x y z
N MET A 1 25.20 60.61 -28.51
CA MET A 1 24.53 60.20 -27.28
C MET A 1 23.47 59.10 -27.49
N LYS A 2 22.68 59.09 -28.57
CA LYS A 2 21.68 58.03 -28.83
C LYS A 2 22.25 56.62 -29.09
N ARG A 3 23.47 56.48 -29.64
CA ARG A 3 24.10 55.17 -29.91
C ARG A 3 24.71 54.50 -28.67
N ILE A 4 25.07 55.28 -27.64
CA ILE A 4 25.61 54.76 -26.38
C ILE A 4 24.46 54.22 -25.49
N ALA A 5 23.28 54.86 -25.53
CA ALA A 5 22.11 54.40 -24.80
C ALA A 5 21.54 53.05 -25.36
N LEU A 6 21.62 52.85 -26.69
CA LEU A 6 21.19 51.58 -27.31
C LEU A 6 22.13 50.42 -26.96
N ALA A 7 23.44 50.68 -26.85
CA ALA A 7 24.41 49.66 -26.46
C ALA A 7 24.28 49.26 -24.99
N ALA A 8 23.96 50.19 -24.10
CA ALA A 8 23.72 49.89 -22.67
C ALA A 8 22.43 49.09 -22.43
N VAL A 9 21.37 49.38 -23.21
CA VAL A 9 20.11 48.60 -23.13
C VAL A 9 20.30 47.20 -23.73
N ALA A 10 21.08 47.04 -24.79
CA ALA A 10 21.43 45.74 -25.37
C ALA A 10 22.34 44.91 -24.44
N LEU A 11 23.24 45.54 -23.67
CA LEU A 11 24.08 44.86 -22.67
C LEU A 11 23.26 44.44 -21.43
N LEU A 12 22.28 45.21 -20.98
CA LEU A 12 21.37 44.88 -19.91
C LEU A 12 20.40 43.79 -20.33
N ALA A 13 19.93 43.77 -21.57
CA ALA A 13 19.11 42.68 -22.13
C ALA A 13 19.93 41.41 -22.34
N ALA A 14 21.22 41.50 -22.68
CA ALA A 14 22.10 40.34 -22.79
C ALA A 14 22.54 39.76 -21.44
N GLN A 15 22.54 40.56 -20.38
CA GLN A 15 22.76 40.05 -19.00
C GLN A 15 21.54 39.36 -18.40
N ALA A 16 20.33 39.63 -18.89
CA ALA A 16 19.11 38.89 -18.54
C ALA A 16 19.00 37.52 -19.23
N LEU A 17 19.90 37.23 -20.16
CA LEU A 17 20.08 35.93 -20.83
C LEU A 17 21.12 35.02 -20.13
N PHE A 18 21.55 35.37 -18.90
CA PHE A 18 22.19 34.37 -18.06
C PHE A 18 21.14 33.31 -17.72
N ALA A 19 21.35 32.15 -18.30
CA ALA A 19 20.56 30.97 -18.23
C ALA A 19 19.73 30.87 -16.91
N GLN A 20 18.47 31.29 -16.96
CA GLN A 20 17.52 31.04 -15.91
C GLN A 20 17.47 29.54 -15.83
N THR A 21 17.95 28.98 -14.71
CA THR A 21 17.94 27.54 -14.48
C THR A 21 16.50 27.06 -14.65
N SER A 22 16.25 26.16 -15.58
CA SER A 22 14.91 25.63 -15.81
C SER A 22 14.54 24.59 -14.75
N ALA A 23 13.26 24.32 -14.57
CA ALA A 23 12.81 23.21 -13.72
C ALA A 23 13.44 21.87 -14.15
N GLN A 24 13.59 21.67 -15.46
CA GLN A 24 14.24 20.49 -16.04
C GLN A 24 15.74 20.38 -15.68
N ASP A 25 16.45 21.52 -15.57
CA ASP A 25 17.85 21.51 -15.11
C ASP A 25 17.94 21.10 -13.63
N TYR A 26 16.99 21.58 -12.80
CA TYR A 26 16.90 21.14 -11.41
C TYR A 26 16.62 19.64 -11.29
N LEU A 27 15.66 19.12 -12.03
CA LEU A 27 15.32 17.71 -12.05
C LEU A 27 16.54 16.85 -12.45
N SER A 28 17.25 17.26 -13.50
CA SER A 28 18.44 16.57 -13.97
C SER A 28 19.56 16.54 -12.92
N ARG A 29 19.81 17.69 -12.26
CA ARG A 29 20.78 17.79 -11.16
C ARG A 29 20.38 16.97 -9.95
N TYR A 30 19.09 16.98 -9.61
CA TYR A 30 18.54 16.18 -8.51
C TYR A 30 18.75 14.68 -8.78
N ALA A 31 18.40 14.19 -9.96
CA ALA A 31 18.58 12.80 -10.34
C ALA A 31 20.05 12.35 -10.23
N LEU A 32 20.99 13.19 -10.75
CA LEU A 32 22.42 12.91 -10.65
C LEU A 32 22.93 12.90 -9.21
N LEU A 33 22.45 13.83 -8.38
CA LEU A 33 22.88 13.93 -6.98
C LEU A 33 22.37 12.76 -6.17
N VAL A 34 21.07 12.46 -6.27
CA VAL A 34 20.44 11.33 -5.55
C VAL A 34 21.07 9.99 -5.95
N ASN A 35 21.41 9.81 -7.21
CA ASN A 35 22.10 8.60 -7.67
C ASN A 35 23.49 8.42 -7.01
N ARG A 36 24.14 9.51 -6.60
CA ARG A 36 25.47 9.47 -5.97
C ARG A 36 25.43 9.33 -4.45
N VAL A 37 24.51 10.03 -3.80
CA VAL A 37 24.52 10.20 -2.34
C VAL A 37 23.23 9.73 -1.65
N GLY A 38 22.26 9.24 -2.43
CA GLY A 38 20.93 8.87 -1.93
C GLY A 38 19.99 10.07 -1.74
N PRO A 39 18.68 9.81 -1.57
CA PRO A 39 17.64 10.85 -1.51
C PRO A 39 17.78 11.81 -0.31
N ALA A 40 18.39 11.39 0.79
CA ALA A 40 18.66 12.22 1.96
C ALA A 40 20.16 12.61 2.10
N GLY A 41 20.93 12.49 1.01
CA GLY A 41 22.37 12.74 1.01
C GLY A 41 22.76 14.23 1.06
N VAL A 42 24.06 14.46 1.29
CA VAL A 42 24.60 15.83 1.39
C VAL A 42 24.32 16.64 0.12
N GLY A 43 23.81 17.85 0.29
CA GLY A 43 23.52 18.80 -0.79
C GLY A 43 22.11 18.66 -1.41
N VAL A 44 21.38 17.56 -1.15
CA VAL A 44 20.02 17.37 -1.69
C VAL A 44 19.07 18.44 -1.13
N GLU A 45 19.11 18.70 0.17
CA GLU A 45 18.27 19.75 0.79
C GLU A 45 18.51 21.13 0.18
N THR A 46 19.79 21.51 0.03
CA THR A 46 20.16 22.80 -0.57
C THR A 46 19.64 22.93 -2.00
N LEU A 47 19.73 21.84 -2.78
CA LEU A 47 19.23 21.81 -4.14
C LEU A 47 17.71 21.95 -4.19
N VAL A 48 16.99 21.18 -3.39
CA VAL A 48 15.52 21.21 -3.30
C VAL A 48 15.02 22.57 -2.80
N THR A 49 15.67 23.17 -1.80
CA THR A 49 15.33 24.51 -1.29
C THR A 49 15.47 25.60 -2.37
N LYS A 50 16.55 25.55 -3.17
CA LYS A 50 16.72 26.47 -4.31
C LYS A 50 15.69 26.24 -5.40
N TRP A 51 15.40 24.98 -5.70
CA TRP A 51 14.38 24.61 -6.69
C TRP A 51 12.99 25.11 -6.25
N GLU A 52 12.63 24.91 -4.98
CA GLU A 52 11.37 25.41 -4.42
C GLU A 52 11.26 26.95 -4.48
N ALA A 53 12.36 27.68 -4.23
CA ALA A 53 12.38 29.12 -4.32
C ALA A 53 12.13 29.63 -5.74
N ASP A 54 12.68 28.94 -6.76
CA ASP A 54 12.54 29.31 -8.16
C ASP A 54 11.23 28.78 -8.79
N PHE A 55 10.75 27.59 -8.36
CA PHE A 55 9.59 26.90 -8.93
C PHE A 55 8.72 26.26 -7.83
N PRO A 56 8.00 27.06 -7.02
CA PRO A 56 7.29 26.55 -5.83
C PRO A 56 6.11 25.60 -6.13
N ASP A 57 5.59 25.63 -7.36
CA ASP A 57 4.46 24.80 -7.81
C ASP A 57 4.88 23.69 -8.80
N ASP A 58 6.18 23.45 -8.92
CA ASP A 58 6.68 22.34 -9.72
C ASP A 58 6.45 21.01 -8.99
N VAL A 59 5.71 20.10 -9.63
CA VAL A 59 5.35 18.80 -9.00
C VAL A 59 6.57 17.92 -8.82
N ASP A 60 7.55 17.96 -9.71
CA ASP A 60 8.77 17.16 -9.59
C ASP A 60 9.65 17.66 -8.43
N MET A 61 9.67 18.98 -8.20
CA MET A 61 10.27 19.58 -7.00
C MET A 61 9.57 19.11 -5.73
N LEU A 62 8.24 19.12 -5.71
CA LEU A 62 7.46 18.66 -4.56
C LEU A 62 7.70 17.17 -4.25
N CYS A 63 7.81 16.34 -5.28
CA CYS A 63 8.19 14.93 -5.15
C CYS A 63 9.63 14.78 -4.62
N ALA A 64 10.56 15.59 -5.09
CA ALA A 64 11.94 15.61 -4.59
C ALA A 64 12.00 16.04 -3.11
N LYS A 65 11.22 17.05 -2.72
CA LYS A 65 11.07 17.50 -1.34
C LYS A 65 10.48 16.40 -0.45
N TYR A 66 9.40 15.76 -0.91
CA TYR A 66 8.82 14.60 -0.23
C TYR A 66 9.88 13.51 -0.03
N ASN A 67 10.58 13.09 -1.08
CA ASN A 67 11.57 12.02 -1.01
C ASN A 67 12.70 12.33 -0.02
N TYR A 68 13.18 13.58 -0.01
CA TYR A 68 14.22 14.00 0.92
C TYR A 68 13.75 13.90 2.36
N TYR A 69 12.66 14.58 2.71
CA TYR A 69 12.19 14.65 4.09
C TYR A 69 11.62 13.31 4.57
N HIS A 70 10.94 12.55 3.71
CA HIS A 70 10.44 11.20 4.05
C HIS A 70 11.58 10.21 4.30
N THR A 71 12.68 10.30 3.57
CA THR A 71 13.86 9.48 3.86
C THR A 71 14.58 9.97 5.11
N LYS A 72 14.68 11.27 5.28
CA LYS A 72 15.38 11.90 6.41
C LYS A 72 14.69 11.68 7.75
N CYS A 73 13.35 11.63 7.76
CA CYS A 73 12.58 11.43 8.99
C CYS A 73 12.64 10.00 9.52
N GLN A 74 13.12 9.05 8.73
CA GLN A 74 13.13 7.64 9.12
C GLN A 74 14.38 7.29 9.93
N GLY A 75 14.14 6.64 11.04
CA GLY A 75 15.13 5.93 11.85
C GLY A 75 14.81 4.44 11.94
N SER A 76 15.60 3.72 12.67
CA SER A 76 15.41 2.28 12.90
C SER A 76 15.81 1.92 14.31
N GLU A 77 14.98 1.13 14.98
CA GLU A 77 15.29 0.57 16.28
C GLU A 77 14.96 -0.92 16.34
N VAL A 78 15.59 -1.63 17.29
CA VAL A 78 15.29 -3.03 17.55
C VAL A 78 14.33 -3.11 18.73
N VAL A 79 13.16 -3.70 18.52
CA VAL A 79 12.12 -3.85 19.55
C VAL A 79 11.89 -5.32 19.88
N GLN A 80 11.61 -5.59 21.14
CA GLN A 80 11.19 -6.91 21.61
C GLN A 80 9.66 -7.00 21.55
N LYS A 81 9.12 -8.10 21.00
CA LYS A 81 7.69 -8.40 20.97
C LYS A 81 7.45 -9.88 21.29
N ASP A 82 6.31 -10.18 21.91
CA ASP A 82 5.97 -11.56 22.29
C ASP A 82 5.38 -12.38 21.11
N GLN A 83 4.91 -11.69 20.06
CA GLN A 83 4.34 -12.36 18.90
C GLN A 83 5.40 -12.94 17.96
N ALA A 84 5.06 -14.06 17.29
CA ALA A 84 5.93 -14.69 16.29
C ALA A 84 6.12 -13.85 15.01
N ARG A 85 5.24 -12.88 14.76
CA ARG A 85 5.30 -11.93 13.63
C ARG A 85 4.86 -10.55 14.10
N PHE A 86 5.51 -9.51 13.58
CA PHE A 86 5.19 -8.12 13.89
C PHE A 86 5.10 -7.30 12.59
N LEU A 87 3.99 -6.60 12.39
CA LEU A 87 3.68 -5.84 11.16
C LEU A 87 3.88 -6.66 9.87
N GLY A 88 3.56 -7.96 9.93
CA GLY A 88 3.70 -8.88 8.80
C GLY A 88 5.13 -9.39 8.55
N ALA A 89 6.12 -8.96 9.34
CA ALA A 89 7.50 -9.42 9.27
C ALA A 89 7.79 -10.56 10.25
N ASP A 90 8.74 -11.41 9.89
CA ASP A 90 9.33 -12.40 10.79
C ASP A 90 10.40 -11.71 11.67
N PRO A 91 10.72 -12.25 12.87
CA PRO A 91 11.73 -11.68 13.75
C PRO A 91 13.12 -11.75 13.10
N ILE A 92 13.95 -10.72 13.36
CA ILE A 92 15.37 -10.72 12.95
C ILE A 92 16.21 -11.63 13.85
N LEU A 93 15.74 -11.88 15.08
CA LEU A 93 16.37 -12.74 16.06
C LEU A 93 15.33 -13.31 17.01
N THR A 94 15.42 -14.60 17.31
CA THR A 94 14.64 -15.27 18.37
C THR A 94 15.59 -15.89 19.37
N LEU A 95 15.44 -15.54 20.64
CA LEU A 95 16.21 -16.10 21.76
C LEU A 95 15.26 -16.87 22.69
N LYS A 96 15.83 -17.68 23.59
CA LYS A 96 15.09 -18.29 24.69
C LYS A 96 15.34 -17.48 25.95
N ASP A 97 14.27 -17.21 26.71
CA ASP A 97 14.38 -16.65 28.04
C ASP A 97 14.76 -17.73 29.07
N SER A 98 14.84 -17.34 30.36
CA SER A 98 15.15 -18.26 31.47
C SER A 98 14.08 -19.35 31.69
N THR A 99 12.90 -19.20 31.14
CA THR A 99 11.79 -20.19 31.19
C THR A 99 11.75 -21.10 29.98
N GLY A 100 12.56 -20.82 28.93
CA GLY A 100 12.58 -21.53 27.66
C GLY A 100 11.57 -20.98 26.65
N ALA A 101 10.89 -19.87 26.95
CA ALA A 101 9.97 -19.20 26.01
C ALA A 101 10.72 -18.43 24.95
N ASP A 102 10.11 -18.31 23.75
CA ASP A 102 10.64 -17.53 22.66
C ASP A 102 10.51 -16.03 22.92
N VAL A 103 11.62 -15.31 22.75
CA VAL A 103 11.70 -13.84 22.80
C VAL A 103 12.09 -13.36 21.41
N ASN A 104 11.20 -12.66 20.75
CA ASN A 104 11.37 -12.25 19.37
C ASN A 104 11.78 -10.77 19.28
N TYR A 105 12.77 -10.50 18.44
CA TYR A 105 13.28 -9.16 18.17
C TYR A 105 12.99 -8.77 16.72
N PHE A 106 12.52 -7.55 16.52
CA PHE A 106 12.13 -7.01 15.21
C PHE A 106 12.83 -5.68 14.97
N THR A 107 13.10 -5.37 13.71
CA THR A 107 13.43 -4.01 13.31
C THR A 107 12.15 -3.21 13.15
N GLU A 108 12.05 -2.09 13.85
CA GLU A 108 10.93 -1.15 13.74
C GLU A 108 11.43 0.18 13.17
N THR A 109 10.75 0.70 12.13
CA THR A 109 11.02 2.04 11.60
C THR A 109 10.45 3.08 12.55
N THR A 110 11.27 4.07 12.92
CA THR A 110 10.84 5.27 13.68
C THR A 110 10.71 6.46 12.74
N TYR A 111 9.95 7.47 13.14
CA TYR A 111 9.75 8.68 12.35
C TYR A 111 9.94 9.93 13.21
N ASP A 112 10.59 10.94 12.65
CA ASP A 112 10.57 12.31 13.14
C ASP A 112 9.31 12.99 12.62
N ASP A 113 8.40 13.36 13.50
CA ASP A 113 7.06 13.87 13.18
C ASP A 113 7.10 15.20 12.42
N GLU A 114 8.06 16.08 12.73
CA GLU A 114 8.19 17.38 12.07
C GLU A 114 8.62 17.20 10.62
N MET A 115 9.66 16.40 10.38
CA MET A 115 10.15 16.11 9.03
C MET A 115 9.11 15.32 8.23
N TYR A 116 8.41 14.36 8.86
CA TYR A 116 7.31 13.63 8.23
C TYR A 116 6.19 14.58 7.80
N GLY A 117 5.84 15.55 8.65
CA GLY A 117 4.85 16.59 8.35
C GLY A 117 5.24 17.42 7.12
N ILE A 118 6.51 17.83 7.00
CA ILE A 118 7.02 18.56 5.83
C ILE A 118 6.89 17.71 4.55
N ALA A 119 7.31 16.44 4.62
CA ALA A 119 7.17 15.50 3.50
C ALA A 119 5.71 15.33 3.08
N SER A 120 4.84 15.08 4.05
CA SER A 120 3.40 14.87 3.82
C SER A 120 2.73 16.07 3.15
N GLN A 121 3.05 17.31 3.59
CA GLN A 121 2.52 18.54 3.01
C GLN A 121 3.00 18.76 1.56
N ALA A 122 4.26 18.45 1.25
CA ALA A 122 4.80 18.52 -0.11
C ALA A 122 4.04 17.56 -1.04
N LEU A 123 3.84 16.32 -0.61
CA LEU A 123 3.10 15.33 -1.39
C LEU A 123 1.62 15.69 -1.56
N ASP A 124 0.97 16.23 -0.53
CA ASP A 124 -0.41 16.73 -0.63
C ASP A 124 -0.55 17.88 -1.63
N LYS A 125 0.47 18.77 -1.71
CA LYS A 125 0.50 19.83 -2.71
C LYS A 125 0.70 19.25 -4.12
N ALA A 126 1.59 18.26 -4.29
CA ALA A 126 1.80 17.57 -5.56
C ALA A 126 0.51 16.89 -6.07
N ILE A 127 -0.22 16.20 -5.18
CA ILE A 127 -1.51 15.57 -5.51
C ILE A 127 -2.55 16.60 -5.96
N ARG A 128 -2.57 17.79 -5.36
CA ARG A 128 -3.51 18.85 -5.80
C ARG A 128 -3.17 19.41 -7.18
N LEU A 129 -1.88 19.55 -7.50
CA LEU A 129 -1.41 20.11 -8.76
C LEU A 129 -1.47 19.11 -9.92
N ARG A 130 -1.21 17.83 -9.66
CA ARG A 130 -1.25 16.73 -10.64
C ARG A 130 -2.30 15.71 -10.21
N GLY A 131 -3.57 16.13 -10.25
CA GLY A 131 -4.69 15.38 -9.69
C GLY A 131 -5.05 14.07 -10.41
N ASP A 132 -4.59 13.91 -11.65
CA ASP A 132 -4.77 12.71 -12.50
C ASP A 132 -3.66 11.65 -12.31
N ASP A 133 -2.58 11.97 -11.62
CA ASP A 133 -1.50 11.02 -11.31
C ASP A 133 -1.85 10.19 -10.06
N ILE A 134 -2.27 8.94 -10.30
CA ILE A 134 -2.65 8.03 -9.20
C ILE A 134 -1.44 7.58 -8.38
N SER A 135 -0.23 7.60 -8.95
CA SER A 135 1.01 7.18 -8.26
C SER A 135 1.29 8.03 -7.03
N LEU A 136 0.99 9.33 -7.07
CA LEU A 136 1.13 10.24 -5.94
C LEU A 136 0.20 9.87 -4.78
N ARG A 137 -1.03 9.44 -5.09
CA ARG A 137 -1.99 8.97 -4.08
C ARG A 137 -1.55 7.65 -3.47
N PHE A 138 -1.03 6.73 -4.27
CA PHE A 138 -0.46 5.47 -3.78
C PHE A 138 0.76 5.72 -2.90
N THR A 139 1.63 6.64 -3.29
CA THR A 139 2.77 7.07 -2.46
C THR A 139 2.31 7.62 -1.12
N LYS A 140 1.24 8.44 -1.10
CA LYS A 140 0.67 8.95 0.16
C LYS A 140 0.13 7.84 1.05
N ILE A 141 -0.62 6.89 0.49
CA ILE A 141 -1.19 5.76 1.23
C ILE A 141 -0.08 4.87 1.79
N ALA A 142 0.94 4.56 0.98
CA ALA A 142 2.08 3.76 1.43
C ALA A 142 2.87 4.45 2.56
N SER A 143 3.08 5.76 2.45
CA SER A 143 3.70 6.58 3.49
C SER A 143 2.91 6.54 4.80
N LEU A 144 1.59 6.69 4.74
CA LEU A 144 0.71 6.61 5.89
C LEU A 144 0.73 5.23 6.53
N LEU A 145 0.66 4.14 5.74
CA LEU A 145 0.75 2.77 6.26
C LEU A 145 2.06 2.53 7.03
N GLY A 146 3.18 3.05 6.53
CA GLY A 146 4.47 2.94 7.21
C GLY A 146 4.51 3.74 8.52
N TYR A 147 3.94 4.95 8.51
CA TYR A 147 3.94 5.85 9.67
C TYR A 147 3.00 5.38 10.79
N GLU A 148 1.77 4.97 10.45
CA GLU A 148 0.73 4.56 11.39
C GLU A 148 0.90 3.14 11.94
N LYS A 149 1.64 2.29 11.22
CA LYS A 149 2.00 0.92 11.64
C LYS A 149 0.78 0.04 11.99
N GLU A 150 0.54 -0.20 13.31
CA GLU A 150 -0.50 -1.12 13.80
C GLU A 150 -1.94 -0.58 13.65
N SER A 151 -2.11 0.75 13.54
CA SER A 151 -3.41 1.42 13.50
C SER A 151 -3.53 2.33 12.27
N PRO A 152 -3.69 1.79 11.05
CA PRO A 152 -3.63 2.53 9.80
C PRO A 152 -4.93 3.32 9.49
N ASP A 153 -5.33 4.22 10.39
CA ASP A 153 -6.62 4.93 10.30
C ASP A 153 -6.62 5.99 9.19
N MET A 154 -5.56 6.82 9.09
CA MET A 154 -5.43 7.82 8.03
C MET A 154 -5.24 7.16 6.66
N ALA A 155 -4.44 6.09 6.58
CA ALA A 155 -4.28 5.30 5.35
C ALA A 155 -5.62 4.69 4.91
N THR A 156 -6.41 4.17 5.85
CA THR A 156 -7.75 3.63 5.59
C THR A 156 -8.70 4.70 5.09
N GLN A 157 -8.69 5.88 5.69
CA GLN A 157 -9.50 7.01 5.24
C GLN A 157 -9.07 7.46 3.83
N ALA A 158 -7.77 7.55 3.56
CA ALA A 158 -7.24 7.89 2.24
C ALA A 158 -7.66 6.86 1.18
N LEU A 159 -7.57 5.56 1.48
CA LEU A 159 -8.04 4.48 0.60
C LEU A 159 -9.55 4.61 0.31
N ARG A 160 -10.36 4.79 1.34
CA ARG A 160 -11.82 4.92 1.19
C ARG A 160 -12.20 6.14 0.35
N SER A 161 -11.53 7.28 0.58
CA SER A 161 -11.73 8.50 -0.21
C SER A 161 -11.29 8.32 -1.66
N LEU A 162 -10.19 7.61 -1.91
CA LEU A 162 -9.73 7.30 -3.26
C LEU A 162 -10.71 6.37 -4.00
N ILE A 163 -11.26 5.36 -3.31
CA ILE A 163 -12.30 4.46 -3.86
C ILE A 163 -13.54 5.26 -4.24
N ASP A 164 -14.03 6.13 -3.34
CA ASP A 164 -15.19 6.99 -3.63
C ASP A 164 -14.92 7.88 -4.84
N TYR A 165 -13.79 8.56 -4.87
CA TYR A 165 -13.44 9.45 -5.97
C TYR A 165 -13.33 8.70 -7.30
N HIS A 166 -12.64 7.56 -7.32
CA HIS A 166 -12.55 6.72 -8.53
C HIS A 166 -13.93 6.28 -9.05
N CYS A 167 -14.74 5.71 -8.17
CA CYS A 167 -16.02 5.11 -8.56
C CYS A 167 -17.14 6.13 -8.84
N THR A 168 -17.03 7.37 -8.36
CA THR A 168 -18.06 8.40 -8.60
C THR A 168 -17.67 9.38 -9.68
N SER A 169 -16.39 9.71 -9.81
CA SER A 169 -15.90 10.75 -10.74
C SER A 169 -15.29 10.17 -12.01
N HIS A 170 -14.98 8.86 -12.03
CA HIS A 170 -14.36 8.15 -13.17
C HIS A 170 -13.19 8.92 -13.78
N PRO A 171 -12.19 9.32 -12.97
CA PRO A 171 -11.07 10.12 -13.47
C PRO A 171 -10.23 9.33 -14.47
N ALA A 172 -9.71 10.05 -15.48
CA ALA A 172 -8.74 9.49 -16.42
C ALA A 172 -7.36 9.38 -15.74
N TRP A 173 -7.20 8.34 -14.92
CA TRP A 173 -5.94 8.11 -14.19
C TRP A 173 -4.76 7.84 -15.10
N LYS A 174 -3.60 8.35 -14.66
CA LYS A 174 -2.28 8.02 -15.20
C LYS A 174 -1.42 7.39 -14.12
N TYR A 175 -0.55 6.47 -14.54
CA TYR A 175 0.54 5.94 -13.75
C TYR A 175 1.82 6.12 -14.56
N GLY A 176 2.60 7.15 -14.26
CA GLY A 176 3.62 7.62 -15.17
C GLY A 176 3.01 8.13 -16.49
N GLU A 177 3.48 7.60 -17.62
CA GLU A 177 2.96 7.94 -18.96
C GLU A 177 1.78 7.05 -19.40
N GLU A 178 1.45 6.00 -18.63
CA GLU A 178 0.44 5.02 -19.02
C GLU A 178 -0.93 5.34 -18.42
N THR A 179 -1.97 4.98 -19.16
CA THR A 179 -3.36 5.03 -18.65
C THR A 179 -3.55 3.93 -17.62
N PHE A 180 -4.16 4.29 -16.49
CA PHE A 180 -4.47 3.36 -15.40
C PHE A 180 -5.98 3.04 -15.42
N SER A 181 -6.31 1.79 -15.77
CA SER A 181 -7.68 1.34 -15.99
C SER A 181 -8.44 1.03 -14.68
N ASP A 182 -9.77 0.77 -14.79
CA ASP A 182 -10.57 0.27 -13.66
C ASP A 182 -10.10 -1.11 -13.18
N ASP A 183 -9.63 -1.98 -14.08
CA ASP A 183 -9.07 -3.28 -13.71
C ASP A 183 -7.77 -3.14 -12.93
N ASP A 184 -6.87 -2.21 -13.35
CA ASP A 184 -5.65 -1.89 -12.61
C ASP A 184 -5.97 -1.32 -11.22
N PHE A 185 -6.98 -0.43 -11.15
CA PHE A 185 -7.45 0.12 -9.89
C PHE A 185 -7.94 -0.97 -8.94
N ARG A 186 -8.79 -1.88 -9.41
CA ARG A 186 -9.27 -3.00 -8.60
C ARG A 186 -8.14 -3.91 -8.15
N SER A 187 -7.16 -4.18 -9.02
CA SER A 187 -5.96 -4.94 -8.68
C SER A 187 -5.17 -4.28 -7.57
N ALA A 188 -4.89 -2.98 -7.68
CA ALA A 188 -4.21 -2.21 -6.62
C ALA A 188 -4.97 -2.24 -5.29
N MET A 189 -6.31 -2.16 -5.32
CA MET A 189 -7.13 -2.26 -4.11
C MET A 189 -7.06 -3.64 -3.46
N LYS A 190 -6.93 -4.72 -4.24
CA LYS A 190 -6.68 -6.08 -3.71
C LYS A 190 -5.33 -6.15 -3.00
N ASP A 191 -4.30 -5.53 -3.56
CA ASP A 191 -2.97 -5.47 -2.95
C ASP A 191 -2.99 -4.71 -1.62
N TYR A 192 -3.70 -3.57 -1.54
CA TYR A 192 -3.87 -2.86 -0.27
C TYR A 192 -4.63 -3.68 0.76
N CYS A 193 -5.69 -4.38 0.37
CA CYS A 193 -6.39 -5.31 1.27
C CYS A 193 -5.43 -6.40 1.78
N PHE A 194 -4.58 -6.96 0.90
CA PHE A 194 -3.58 -7.94 1.31
C PHE A 194 -2.54 -7.37 2.29
N ILE A 195 -2.04 -6.16 2.05
CA ILE A 195 -1.11 -5.46 2.96
C ILE A 195 -1.76 -5.27 4.34
N LEU A 196 -2.98 -4.73 4.40
CA LEU A 196 -3.71 -4.52 5.64
C LEU A 196 -3.92 -5.84 6.42
N PHE A 197 -4.26 -6.92 5.72
CA PHE A 197 -4.41 -8.23 6.35
C PHE A 197 -3.08 -8.79 6.88
N ARG A 198 -1.97 -8.55 6.17
CA ARG A 198 -0.62 -9.00 6.56
C ARG A 198 -0.04 -8.27 7.75
N ILE A 199 -0.36 -7.00 7.97
CA ILE A 199 0.05 -6.24 9.17
C ILE A 199 -0.39 -6.98 10.43
N ALA A 200 -1.55 -7.66 10.38
CA ALA A 200 -2.04 -8.59 11.39
C ALA A 200 -2.24 -7.96 12.79
N SER A 201 -2.46 -6.66 12.88
CA SER A 201 -2.89 -5.96 14.10
C SER A 201 -4.41 -5.87 14.20
N PRO A 202 -4.98 -5.65 15.40
CA PRO A 202 -6.42 -5.39 15.54
C PRO A 202 -6.91 -4.24 14.66
N GLY A 203 -6.17 -3.11 14.61
CA GLY A 203 -6.50 -1.94 13.78
C GLY A 203 -6.47 -2.25 12.29
N SER A 204 -5.42 -2.94 11.83
CA SER A 204 -5.29 -3.28 10.40
C SER A 204 -6.36 -4.29 9.94
N PHE A 205 -6.83 -5.19 10.79
CA PHE A 205 -7.92 -6.09 10.45
C PHE A 205 -9.26 -5.35 10.30
N GLU A 206 -9.56 -4.37 11.14
CA GLU A 206 -10.76 -3.53 10.98
C GLU A 206 -10.64 -2.66 9.71
N SER A 207 -9.46 -2.15 9.41
CA SER A 207 -9.15 -1.44 8.17
C SER A 207 -9.36 -2.31 6.93
N PHE A 208 -8.83 -3.53 6.94
CA PHE A 208 -9.02 -4.54 5.89
C PHE A 208 -10.51 -4.79 5.61
N LYS A 209 -11.31 -5.01 6.67
CA LYS A 209 -12.76 -5.17 6.56
C LYS A 209 -13.41 -3.91 5.99
N SER A 210 -13.10 -2.74 6.55
CA SER A 210 -13.70 -1.45 6.16
C SER A 210 -13.44 -1.11 4.69
N VAL A 211 -12.21 -1.32 4.18
CA VAL A 211 -11.86 -1.12 2.78
C VAL A 211 -12.57 -2.12 1.89
N SER A 212 -12.61 -3.41 2.28
CA SER A 212 -13.29 -4.46 1.50
C SER A 212 -14.80 -4.21 1.41
N GLU A 213 -15.46 -3.77 2.50
CA GLU A 213 -16.89 -3.40 2.50
C GLU A 213 -17.14 -2.19 1.59
N LYS A 214 -16.23 -1.19 1.61
CA LYS A 214 -16.32 -0.03 0.75
C LYS A 214 -16.23 -0.42 -0.73
N LEU A 215 -15.30 -1.29 -1.09
CA LEU A 215 -15.16 -1.82 -2.44
C LEU A 215 -16.40 -2.61 -2.87
N LEU A 216 -16.96 -3.44 -1.99
CA LEU A 216 -18.19 -4.18 -2.29
C LEU A 216 -19.41 -3.29 -2.50
N SER A 217 -19.44 -2.07 -1.97
CA SER A 217 -20.53 -1.13 -2.24
C SER A 217 -20.56 -0.68 -3.71
N TYR A 218 -19.42 -0.70 -4.40
CA TYR A 218 -19.30 -0.36 -5.83
C TYR A 218 -19.16 -1.61 -6.72
N TYR A 219 -18.48 -2.65 -6.24
CA TYR A 219 -18.23 -3.92 -6.95
C TYR A 219 -18.90 -5.12 -6.23
N PRO A 220 -20.24 -5.18 -6.14
CA PRO A 220 -20.95 -6.15 -5.28
C PRO A 220 -20.79 -7.62 -5.67
N LYS A 221 -20.26 -7.88 -6.88
CA LYS A 221 -20.02 -9.23 -7.40
C LYS A 221 -18.53 -9.59 -7.49
N ASP A 222 -17.62 -8.71 -7.02
CA ASP A 222 -16.19 -9.04 -7.01
C ASP A 222 -15.92 -10.13 -5.96
N THR A 223 -15.43 -11.26 -6.44
CA THR A 223 -15.23 -12.47 -5.62
C THR A 223 -14.08 -12.33 -4.63
N ASP A 224 -13.08 -11.49 -4.91
CA ASP A 224 -11.94 -11.27 -4.01
C ASP A 224 -12.39 -10.46 -2.80
N PHE A 225 -13.15 -9.37 -3.00
CA PHE A 225 -13.65 -8.57 -1.88
C PHE A 225 -14.69 -9.32 -1.05
N LEU A 226 -15.52 -10.19 -1.68
CA LEU A 226 -16.41 -11.10 -0.95
C LEU A 226 -15.61 -12.11 -0.10
N ASN A 227 -14.52 -12.67 -0.64
CA ASN A 227 -13.61 -13.55 0.07
C ASN A 227 -12.91 -12.84 1.23
N ASN A 228 -12.55 -11.57 1.08
CA ASN A 228 -11.95 -10.78 2.14
C ASN A 228 -12.86 -10.72 3.37
N ILE A 229 -14.16 -10.46 3.20
CA ILE A 229 -15.13 -10.45 4.32
C ILE A 229 -15.22 -11.84 4.95
N GLY A 230 -15.23 -12.90 4.13
CA GLY A 230 -15.16 -14.28 4.63
C GLY A 230 -13.90 -14.54 5.47
N SER A 231 -12.75 -14.06 4.99
CA SER A 231 -11.45 -14.23 5.65
C SER A 231 -11.36 -13.47 6.98
N TYR A 232 -11.93 -12.25 7.04
CA TYR A 232 -12.06 -11.51 8.29
C TYR A 232 -12.85 -12.31 9.34
N HIS A 233 -14.02 -12.85 8.97
CA HIS A 233 -14.81 -13.67 9.90
C HIS A 233 -14.12 -14.99 10.26
N LEU A 234 -13.41 -15.61 9.32
CA LEU A 234 -12.70 -16.88 9.53
C LEU A 234 -11.52 -16.73 10.48
N ALA A 235 -10.63 -15.78 10.18
CA ALA A 235 -9.33 -15.66 10.84
C ALA A 235 -9.39 -14.77 12.08
N VAL A 236 -10.10 -13.63 12.00
CA VAL A 236 -10.11 -12.61 13.06
C VAL A 236 -11.22 -12.86 14.08
N LYS A 237 -12.47 -12.96 13.61
CA LYS A 237 -13.62 -13.13 14.50
C LYS A 237 -13.85 -14.59 14.92
N LYS A 238 -13.23 -15.56 14.22
CA LYS A 238 -13.46 -17.01 14.40
C LYS A 238 -14.93 -17.39 14.29
N ASP A 239 -15.73 -16.56 13.59
CA ASP A 239 -17.12 -16.81 13.26
C ASP A 239 -17.22 -17.61 11.96
N TYR A 240 -17.00 -18.89 12.09
CA TYR A 240 -16.94 -19.81 10.94
C TYR A 240 -18.28 -19.91 10.20
N LYS A 241 -19.39 -19.72 10.91
CA LYS A 241 -20.75 -19.77 10.31
C LYS A 241 -20.96 -18.57 9.37
N THR A 242 -20.58 -17.37 9.80
CA THR A 242 -20.64 -16.17 8.96
C THR A 242 -19.63 -16.24 7.83
N ALA A 243 -18.41 -16.74 8.09
CA ALA A 243 -17.40 -16.97 7.05
C ALA A 243 -17.95 -17.86 5.92
N LEU A 244 -18.57 -19.01 6.25
CA LEU A 244 -19.20 -19.90 5.25
C LEU A 244 -20.33 -19.22 4.47
N LYS A 245 -21.11 -18.30 5.07
CA LYS A 245 -22.12 -17.53 4.34
C LYS A 245 -21.47 -16.58 3.33
N CYS A 246 -20.36 -15.93 3.70
CA CYS A 246 -19.62 -15.02 2.81
C CYS A 246 -19.03 -15.79 1.63
N TYR A 247 -18.27 -16.86 1.88
CA TYR A 247 -17.73 -17.70 0.80
C TYR A 247 -18.83 -18.34 -0.05
N GLY A 248 -19.99 -18.65 0.55
CA GLY A 248 -21.15 -19.13 -0.20
C GLY A 248 -21.70 -18.12 -1.19
N LYS A 249 -21.53 -16.79 -0.98
CA LYS A 249 -21.85 -15.77 -1.99
C LYS A 249 -20.86 -15.83 -3.14
N THR A 250 -19.55 -15.93 -2.82
CA THR A 250 -18.49 -16.12 -3.83
C THR A 250 -18.77 -17.34 -4.70
N LEU A 251 -19.07 -18.50 -4.09
CA LEU A 251 -19.31 -19.75 -4.82
C LEU A 251 -20.61 -19.77 -5.64
N LYS A 252 -21.53 -18.83 -5.42
CA LYS A 252 -22.69 -18.63 -6.32
C LYS A 252 -22.29 -17.88 -7.60
N ILE A 253 -21.26 -17.04 -7.54
CA ILE A 253 -20.75 -16.27 -8.68
C ILE A 253 -19.72 -17.10 -9.44
N ASP A 254 -18.77 -17.67 -8.71
CA ASP A 254 -17.69 -18.53 -9.23
C ASP A 254 -17.65 -19.85 -8.44
N PRO A 255 -18.34 -20.88 -8.92
CA PRO A 255 -18.38 -22.20 -8.26
C PRO A 255 -17.03 -22.92 -8.15
N ALA A 256 -16.04 -22.50 -8.96
CA ALA A 256 -14.69 -23.05 -8.97
C ALA A 256 -13.68 -22.20 -8.19
N ASN A 257 -14.12 -21.16 -7.49
CA ASN A 257 -13.23 -20.26 -6.74
C ASN A 257 -12.42 -21.04 -5.69
N TYR A 258 -11.16 -21.27 -6.03
CA TYR A 258 -10.24 -22.09 -5.22
C TYR A 258 -10.10 -21.53 -3.79
N GLY A 259 -9.89 -20.21 -3.63
CA GLY A 259 -9.72 -19.58 -2.33
C GLY A 259 -10.94 -19.75 -1.42
N ALA A 260 -12.13 -19.51 -1.98
CA ALA A 260 -13.38 -19.71 -1.23
C ALA A 260 -13.58 -21.17 -0.81
N ILE A 261 -13.34 -22.13 -1.71
CA ILE A 261 -13.48 -23.56 -1.42
C ILE A 261 -12.51 -23.98 -0.32
N LYS A 262 -11.23 -23.61 -0.43
CA LYS A 262 -10.20 -23.93 0.58
C LYS A 262 -10.57 -23.38 1.96
N ASN A 263 -11.03 -22.15 2.02
CA ASN A 263 -11.45 -21.50 3.26
C ASN A 263 -12.76 -22.11 3.81
N CYS A 264 -13.67 -22.57 2.94
CA CYS A 264 -14.86 -23.33 3.37
C CYS A 264 -14.49 -24.68 4.02
N VAL A 265 -13.49 -25.39 3.49
CA VAL A 265 -12.97 -26.62 4.13
C VAL A 265 -12.46 -26.30 5.52
N LEU A 266 -11.65 -25.24 5.68
CA LEU A 266 -11.10 -24.84 6.97
C LEU A 266 -12.20 -24.45 7.95
N ALA A 267 -13.16 -23.64 7.52
CA ALA A 267 -14.28 -23.21 8.36
C ALA A 267 -15.14 -24.39 8.83
N ALA A 268 -15.49 -25.30 7.91
CA ALA A 268 -16.29 -26.49 8.23
C ALA A 268 -15.56 -27.42 9.21
N ARG A 269 -14.24 -27.59 9.03
CA ARG A 269 -13.38 -28.36 9.95
C ARG A 269 -13.35 -27.74 11.34
N LYS A 270 -13.16 -26.43 11.45
CA LYS A 270 -13.14 -25.71 12.74
C LYS A 270 -14.49 -25.76 13.46
N MET A 271 -15.59 -25.91 12.74
CA MET A 271 -16.93 -26.14 13.30
C MET A 271 -17.21 -27.60 13.70
N GLY A 272 -16.34 -28.53 13.38
CA GLY A 272 -16.61 -29.96 13.53
C GLY A 272 -17.72 -30.48 12.61
N ASN A 273 -18.08 -29.77 11.54
CA ASN A 273 -19.17 -30.14 10.63
C ASN A 273 -18.65 -31.03 9.49
N ALA A 274 -18.55 -32.34 9.80
CA ALA A 274 -18.04 -33.34 8.86
C ALA A 274 -18.80 -33.36 7.52
N LYS A 275 -20.10 -33.11 7.52
CA LYS A 275 -20.92 -33.09 6.29
C LYS A 275 -20.52 -31.95 5.37
N GLN A 276 -20.33 -30.76 5.91
CA GLN A 276 -19.87 -29.60 5.13
C GLN A 276 -18.40 -29.74 4.73
N GLU A 277 -17.54 -30.23 5.64
CA GLU A 277 -16.13 -30.48 5.33
C GLU A 277 -16.02 -31.45 4.14
N LYS A 278 -16.73 -32.57 4.15
CA LYS A 278 -16.77 -33.56 3.06
C LYS A 278 -17.19 -32.92 1.73
N LYS A 279 -18.27 -32.11 1.75
CA LYS A 279 -18.74 -31.38 0.56
C LYS A 279 -17.64 -30.51 -0.05
N TYR A 280 -16.98 -29.69 0.77
CA TYR A 280 -15.97 -28.74 0.27
C TYR A 280 -14.65 -29.43 -0.08
N LEU A 281 -14.27 -30.52 0.59
CA LEU A 281 -13.12 -31.36 0.18
C LEU A 281 -13.33 -31.96 -1.21
N GLN A 282 -14.53 -32.44 -1.52
CA GLN A 282 -14.86 -32.93 -2.87
C GLN A 282 -14.67 -31.85 -3.95
N MET A 283 -15.03 -30.61 -3.63
CA MET A 283 -14.79 -29.48 -4.52
C MET A 283 -13.29 -29.17 -4.64
N LEU A 284 -12.56 -29.14 -3.50
CA LEU A 284 -11.12 -28.85 -3.45
C LEU A 284 -10.30 -29.82 -4.28
N VAL A 285 -10.58 -31.11 -4.20
CA VAL A 285 -9.92 -32.16 -5.03
C VAL A 285 -10.06 -31.87 -6.53
N ARG A 286 -11.17 -31.25 -6.96
CA ARG A 286 -11.43 -30.94 -8.38
C ARG A 286 -10.75 -29.66 -8.85
N VAL A 287 -10.61 -28.65 -7.97
CA VAL A 287 -10.20 -27.28 -8.38
C VAL A 287 -8.79 -26.90 -7.94
N SER A 288 -8.20 -27.60 -6.96
CA SER A 288 -6.85 -27.25 -6.49
C SER A 288 -5.84 -27.42 -7.63
N PRO A 289 -5.00 -26.39 -7.90
CA PRO A 289 -3.91 -26.50 -8.86
C PRO A 289 -2.74 -27.36 -8.34
N ASP A 290 -2.64 -27.52 -7.00
CA ASP A 290 -1.56 -28.25 -6.34
C ASP A 290 -1.93 -29.73 -6.15
N GLU A 291 -1.09 -30.63 -6.69
CA GLU A 291 -1.28 -32.08 -6.61
C GLU A 291 -1.16 -32.60 -5.17
N MET A 292 -0.22 -32.07 -4.37
CA MET A 292 -0.07 -32.49 -2.98
C MET A 292 -1.31 -32.11 -2.15
N GLU A 293 -1.86 -30.92 -2.41
CA GLU A 293 -3.11 -30.50 -1.75
C GLU A 293 -4.30 -31.35 -2.17
N ARG A 294 -4.42 -31.70 -3.48
CA ARG A 294 -5.47 -32.64 -3.95
C ARG A 294 -5.37 -33.99 -3.25
N ASN A 295 -4.17 -34.55 -3.15
CA ASN A 295 -3.92 -35.83 -2.49
C ASN A 295 -4.24 -35.74 -0.98
N ALA A 296 -3.80 -34.70 -0.30
CA ALA A 296 -4.11 -34.46 1.11
C ALA A 296 -5.63 -34.30 1.35
N ALA A 297 -6.31 -33.59 0.47
CA ALA A 297 -7.77 -33.42 0.53
C ALA A 297 -8.49 -34.75 0.29
N GLN A 298 -8.01 -35.62 -0.62
CA GLN A 298 -8.59 -36.94 -0.88
C GLN A 298 -8.40 -37.88 0.32
N ILE A 299 -7.19 -37.93 0.90
CA ILE A 299 -6.92 -38.73 2.12
C ILE A 299 -7.86 -38.30 3.25
N ARG A 300 -8.02 -36.98 3.46
CA ARG A 300 -8.92 -36.47 4.48
C ARG A 300 -10.39 -36.79 4.19
N LEU A 301 -10.80 -36.72 2.92
CA LEU A 301 -12.14 -37.08 2.47
C LEU A 301 -12.46 -38.56 2.76
N ASP A 302 -11.50 -39.45 2.54
CA ASP A 302 -11.64 -40.89 2.80
C ASP A 302 -11.72 -41.18 4.31
N ALA A 303 -11.02 -40.42 5.13
CA ALA A 303 -11.11 -40.54 6.59
C ALA A 303 -12.43 -40.05 7.18
N LEU A 304 -13.27 -39.32 6.44
CA LEU A 304 -14.59 -38.85 6.86
C LEU A 304 -15.73 -39.77 6.43
N LYS A 305 -15.41 -40.91 5.88
CA LYS A 305 -16.40 -41.95 5.59
C LYS A 305 -16.86 -42.60 6.87
#